data_bd43d68cf4b460a69553194c562c9f23
#
_entry.id   bd43d68cf4b460a69553194c562c9f23
#
_cell.length_a   1.000
_cell.length_b   1.000
_cell.length_c   1.000
_cell.angle_alpha   90.00
_cell.angle_beta   90.00
_cell.angle_gamma   90.00
#
_symmetry.space_group_name_H-M   'P 1'
#
loop_
_entity.id
_entity.type
_entity.pdbx_description
1 polymer ?
#
loop_
_entity_poly.entity_id
_entity_poly.type
_entity_poly.pdbx_seq_one_letter_code
_entity_poly.pdbx_strand_id
1 'polypeptide(L)'
;MIVLIAAVSAIGLAVVMQKAMGGKAPPAAVVQAPVATDKPMTQVLVAKRDLVIGERLTAADVTWQAWPSDAINAAFITNGAAAPAPTKTAAKAAKAVGDVADGMIGGVTPEKAIEGAIVRDPILAGEPITSRKIVRGGEGGYLSVVLSPGKRAMAVPVTSETAVGGFVLPGDRVDVLQTHEGPSGGEGEGAAAKTVVADTILQNVRVLALDQSTTAEKDAKTIVAATATLEVGPIEAEALARAKAAGPVTLILRAYTDLGGPSGLGVRSQESNVVRVNRGGQTSSIAVRP
;
A
#
# COMPACT_ATOMS: atom_id res chain seq x y z
N MET A 1 105.86 -18.08 -12.51
CA MET A 1 104.96 -18.78 -13.45
C MET A 1 103.63 -19.21 -12.82
N ILE A 2 103.56 -19.61 -11.56
CA ILE A 2 102.33 -20.07 -10.87
C ILE A 2 101.33 -18.93 -10.69
N VAL A 3 101.79 -17.68 -10.44
CA VAL A 3 100.92 -16.52 -10.19
C VAL A 3 100.18 -16.07 -11.47
N LEU A 4 100.77 -16.22 -12.65
CA LEU A 4 100.13 -15.91 -13.92
C LEU A 4 99.02 -16.89 -14.32
N ILE A 5 99.17 -18.15 -13.95
CA ILE A 5 98.10 -19.19 -14.19
C ILE A 5 96.90 -18.96 -13.29
N ALA A 6 97.10 -18.54 -12.02
CA ALA A 6 96.00 -18.21 -11.10
C ALA A 6 95.23 -16.98 -11.55
N ALA A 7 95.86 -15.95 -12.10
CA ALA A 7 95.19 -14.74 -12.60
C ALA A 7 94.31 -15.02 -13.84
N VAL A 8 94.78 -15.88 -14.74
CA VAL A 8 94.07 -16.26 -15.98
C VAL A 8 92.83 -17.13 -15.61
N SER A 9 93.00 -18.02 -14.63
CA SER A 9 91.83 -18.83 -14.17
C SER A 9 90.76 -18.02 -13.44
N ALA A 10 91.13 -17.00 -12.68
CA ALA A 10 90.19 -16.10 -12.00
C ALA A 10 89.44 -15.24 -13.01
N ILE A 11 90.09 -14.72 -14.04
CA ILE A 11 89.45 -13.94 -15.12
C ILE A 11 88.49 -14.81 -15.93
N GLY A 12 88.91 -16.05 -16.25
CA GLY A 12 88.04 -17.01 -16.95
C GLY A 12 86.79 -17.35 -16.19
N LEU A 13 86.87 -17.55 -14.84
CA LEU A 13 85.71 -17.86 -13.98
C LEU A 13 84.80 -16.65 -13.88
N ALA A 14 85.29 -15.42 -13.80
CA ALA A 14 84.50 -14.19 -13.76
C ALA A 14 83.68 -13.95 -15.05
N VAL A 15 84.29 -14.24 -16.20
CA VAL A 15 83.61 -14.10 -17.51
C VAL A 15 82.55 -15.16 -17.71
N VAL A 16 82.78 -16.40 -17.26
CA VAL A 16 81.74 -17.47 -17.26
C VAL A 16 80.58 -17.16 -16.32
N MET A 17 80.93 -16.64 -15.15
CA MET A 17 79.87 -16.22 -14.18
C MET A 17 79.03 -15.04 -14.71
N GLN A 18 79.66 -14.07 -15.36
CA GLN A 18 79.01 -12.93 -15.96
C GLN A 18 78.09 -13.33 -17.14
N LYS A 19 78.50 -14.32 -17.91
CA LYS A 19 77.66 -14.88 -18.99
C LYS A 19 76.57 -15.78 -18.52
N ALA A 20 76.72 -16.45 -17.38
CA ALA A 20 75.68 -17.25 -16.75
C ALA A 20 74.59 -16.37 -16.05
N MET A 21 75.01 -15.19 -15.55
CA MET A 21 74.03 -14.25 -14.89
C MET A 21 73.44 -13.27 -15.92
N GLY A 22 73.89 -13.25 -17.18
CA GLY A 22 73.33 -12.41 -18.26
C GLY A 22 72.19 -13.07 -19.01
N GLY A 23 71.65 -14.17 -18.53
CA GLY A 23 70.39 -14.72 -19.04
C GLY A 23 69.28 -13.75 -18.79
N LYS A 24 68.70 -13.17 -19.87
CA LYS A 24 67.44 -12.47 -19.80
C LYS A 24 66.47 -13.33 -18.98
N ALA A 25 66.07 -12.86 -17.77
CA ALA A 25 64.98 -13.44 -17.07
C ALA A 25 63.78 -13.54 -18.06
N PRO A 26 63.09 -14.68 -18.14
CA PRO A 26 61.87 -14.75 -18.92
C PRO A 26 60.97 -13.63 -18.39
N PRO A 27 60.28 -12.87 -19.27
CA PRO A 27 59.34 -11.85 -18.80
C PRO A 27 58.45 -12.52 -17.76
N ALA A 28 58.46 -12.00 -16.55
CA ALA A 28 57.54 -12.44 -15.51
C ALA A 28 56.16 -12.45 -16.18
N ALA A 29 55.54 -13.62 -16.24
CA ALA A 29 54.17 -13.73 -16.68
C ALA A 29 53.40 -12.77 -15.78
N VAL A 30 53.00 -11.64 -16.34
CA VAL A 30 52.08 -10.74 -15.73
C VAL A 30 50.83 -11.62 -15.54
N VAL A 31 50.65 -12.12 -14.34
CA VAL A 31 49.35 -12.69 -13.92
C VAL A 31 48.41 -11.51 -14.08
N GLN A 32 47.79 -11.44 -15.24
CA GLN A 32 46.65 -10.53 -15.43
C GLN A 32 45.67 -10.92 -14.32
N ALA A 33 45.57 -10.07 -13.30
CA ALA A 33 44.45 -10.11 -12.41
C ALA A 33 43.19 -10.26 -13.28
N PRO A 34 42.26 -11.15 -12.96
CA PRO A 34 41.06 -11.32 -13.75
C PRO A 34 40.48 -9.93 -13.96
N VAL A 35 40.44 -9.49 -15.21
CA VAL A 35 39.74 -8.27 -15.60
C VAL A 35 38.35 -8.48 -15.06
N ALA A 36 37.99 -7.75 -14.01
CA ALA A 36 36.62 -7.71 -13.52
C ALA A 36 35.80 -7.30 -14.74
N THR A 37 35.12 -8.27 -15.32
CA THR A 37 34.19 -8.02 -16.41
C THR A 37 33.16 -7.12 -15.78
N ASP A 38 33.14 -5.85 -16.17
CA ASP A 38 32.11 -4.89 -15.74
C ASP A 38 30.76 -5.47 -16.20
N LYS A 39 30.14 -6.30 -15.33
CA LYS A 39 28.82 -6.81 -15.60
C LYS A 39 27.87 -5.62 -15.60
N PRO A 40 26.95 -5.53 -16.56
CA PRO A 40 25.97 -4.47 -16.56
C PRO A 40 25.21 -4.51 -15.24
N MET A 41 25.15 -3.37 -14.56
CA MET A 41 24.45 -3.24 -13.27
C MET A 41 23.11 -2.54 -13.52
N THR A 42 22.08 -2.99 -12.86
CA THR A 42 20.75 -2.37 -12.89
C THR A 42 20.37 -1.94 -11.48
N GLN A 43 19.70 -0.80 -11.36
CA GLN A 43 19.23 -0.32 -10.07
C GLN A 43 17.96 -1.05 -9.68
N VAL A 44 17.97 -1.70 -8.52
CA VAL A 44 16.83 -2.41 -7.92
C VAL A 44 16.39 -1.65 -6.68
N LEU A 45 15.10 -1.54 -6.50
CA LEU A 45 14.51 -0.90 -5.32
C LEU A 45 14.58 -1.85 -4.13
N VAL A 46 15.21 -1.40 -3.03
CA VAL A 46 15.48 -2.20 -1.83
C VAL A 46 14.93 -1.49 -0.60
N ALA A 47 14.42 -2.24 0.37
CA ALA A 47 13.94 -1.70 1.63
C ALA A 47 15.12 -1.28 2.52
N LYS A 48 15.06 -0.08 3.13
CA LYS A 48 16.05 0.41 4.09
C LYS A 48 15.84 -0.14 5.49
N ARG A 49 14.61 -0.52 5.82
CA ARG A 49 14.19 -1.06 7.11
C ARG A 49 13.17 -2.18 6.92
N ASP A 50 12.88 -2.88 7.98
CA ASP A 50 11.79 -3.85 7.99
C ASP A 50 10.45 -3.14 7.77
N LEU A 51 9.64 -3.69 6.87
CA LEU A 51 8.32 -3.17 6.51
C LEU A 51 7.28 -4.23 6.85
N VAL A 52 6.24 -3.82 7.59
CA VAL A 52 5.17 -4.72 8.01
C VAL A 52 3.95 -4.63 7.11
N ILE A 53 3.10 -5.66 7.13
CA ILE A 53 1.86 -5.71 6.35
C ILE A 53 0.96 -4.52 6.70
N GLY A 54 0.38 -3.89 5.69
CA GLY A 54 -0.51 -2.73 5.84
C GLY A 54 0.22 -1.39 5.93
N GLU A 55 1.54 -1.39 5.96
CA GLU A 55 2.34 -0.17 6.03
C GLU A 55 2.40 0.51 4.65
N ARG A 56 2.19 1.83 4.64
CA ARG A 56 2.31 2.62 3.41
C ARG A 56 3.77 2.86 3.07
N LEU A 57 4.15 2.51 1.86
CA LEU A 57 5.51 2.70 1.36
C LEU A 57 5.78 4.18 1.08
N THR A 58 6.90 4.69 1.57
CA THR A 58 7.36 6.07 1.31
C THR A 58 8.77 6.05 0.71
N ALA A 59 9.16 7.14 0.06
CA ALA A 59 10.51 7.29 -0.50
C ALA A 59 11.62 7.22 0.56
N ALA A 60 11.30 7.49 1.84
CA ALA A 60 12.25 7.38 2.94
C ALA A 60 12.58 5.92 3.30
N ASP A 61 11.66 4.99 3.04
CA ASP A 61 11.75 3.59 3.41
C ASP A 61 12.54 2.74 2.41
N VAL A 62 12.85 3.31 1.22
CA VAL A 62 13.45 2.59 0.10
C VAL A 62 14.73 3.25 -0.38
N THR A 63 15.55 2.48 -1.05
CA THR A 63 16.78 2.98 -1.71
C THR A 63 17.04 2.19 -2.99
N TRP A 64 17.74 2.83 -3.93
CA TRP A 64 18.22 2.16 -5.12
C TRP A 64 19.55 1.49 -4.81
N GLN A 65 19.68 0.22 -5.17
CA GLN A 65 20.91 -0.56 -5.05
C GLN A 65 21.30 -1.15 -6.40
N ALA A 66 22.55 -1.02 -6.79
CA ALA A 66 23.06 -1.59 -8.03
C ALA A 66 23.24 -3.10 -7.90
N TRP A 67 22.56 -3.86 -8.77
CA TRP A 67 22.61 -5.32 -8.83
C TRP A 67 23.08 -5.77 -10.21
N PRO A 68 23.83 -6.90 -10.31
CA PRO A 68 24.18 -7.48 -11.60
C PRO A 68 22.93 -7.84 -12.40
N SER A 69 22.88 -7.45 -13.67
CA SER A 69 21.70 -7.66 -14.52
C SER A 69 21.32 -9.14 -14.70
N ASP A 70 22.27 -10.05 -14.53
CA ASP A 70 22.06 -11.51 -14.56
C ASP A 70 21.39 -12.05 -13.29
N ALA A 71 21.38 -11.28 -12.19
CA ALA A 71 20.75 -11.63 -10.91
C ALA A 71 19.35 -11.02 -10.74
N ILE A 72 18.82 -10.29 -11.73
CA ILE A 72 17.53 -9.60 -11.63
C ILE A 72 16.40 -10.55 -11.98
N ASN A 73 15.40 -10.59 -11.09
CA ASN A 73 14.13 -11.25 -11.35
C ASN A 73 13.14 -10.24 -11.98
N ALA A 74 12.31 -10.71 -12.92
CA ALA A 74 11.27 -9.88 -13.55
C ALA A 74 10.25 -9.29 -12.57
N ALA A 75 10.15 -9.84 -11.34
CA ALA A 75 9.29 -9.30 -10.30
C ALA A 75 9.91 -8.13 -9.53
N PHE A 76 11.21 -7.86 -9.67
CA PHE A 76 11.88 -6.75 -8.98
C PHE A 76 11.49 -5.42 -9.62
N ILE A 77 11.34 -4.41 -8.78
CA ILE A 77 11.12 -3.05 -9.24
C ILE A 77 12.49 -2.45 -9.57
N THR A 78 12.69 -2.12 -10.84
CA THR A 78 13.93 -1.53 -11.35
C THR A 78 13.66 -0.14 -11.92
N ASN A 79 14.67 0.71 -11.96
CA ASN A 79 14.52 2.06 -12.54
C ASN A 79 14.64 2.08 -14.09
N GLY A 80 14.72 0.91 -14.74
CA GLY A 80 14.88 0.80 -16.19
C GLY A 80 16.22 1.32 -16.73
N ALA A 81 17.06 1.93 -15.89
CA ALA A 81 18.37 2.39 -16.27
C ALA A 81 19.37 1.24 -16.13
N ALA A 82 19.87 0.73 -17.24
CA ALA A 82 21.15 0.01 -17.23
C ALA A 82 22.20 0.99 -16.68
N ALA A 83 22.99 0.57 -15.69
CA ALA A 83 24.09 1.39 -15.20
C ALA A 83 24.98 1.81 -16.39
N PRO A 84 25.48 3.04 -16.43
CA PRO A 84 26.27 3.52 -17.58
C PRO A 84 27.47 2.63 -17.79
N ALA A 85 27.49 1.91 -18.91
CA ALA A 85 28.72 1.27 -19.39
C ALA A 85 29.72 2.37 -19.70
N PRO A 86 31.00 2.22 -19.37
CA PRO A 86 32.03 3.27 -19.55
C PRO A 86 32.51 3.40 -20.98
N THR A 87 31.64 3.59 -21.98
CA THR A 87 32.02 3.88 -23.34
C THR A 87 31.09 4.84 -24.04
N LYS A 88 31.67 5.91 -24.55
CA LYS A 88 31.05 7.06 -25.22
C LYS A 88 30.19 6.73 -26.47
N THR A 89 30.14 5.48 -26.90
CA THR A 89 29.43 5.06 -28.13
C THR A 89 28.04 4.45 -27.82
N ALA A 90 27.78 4.03 -26.60
CA ALA A 90 26.52 3.38 -26.21
C ALA A 90 25.39 4.36 -25.88
N ALA A 91 25.70 5.63 -25.63
CA ALA A 91 24.71 6.64 -25.21
C ALA A 91 23.64 6.95 -26.27
N LYS A 92 23.94 6.72 -27.56
CA LYS A 92 22.99 6.97 -28.65
C LYS A 92 22.07 5.78 -28.94
N ALA A 93 22.50 4.55 -28.59
CA ALA A 93 21.69 3.35 -28.73
C ALA A 93 20.77 3.14 -27.51
N ALA A 94 21.22 3.51 -26.30
CA ALA A 94 20.43 3.38 -25.07
C ALA A 94 19.19 4.29 -25.06
N LYS A 95 19.26 5.47 -25.68
CA LYS A 95 18.12 6.39 -25.75
C LYS A 95 17.01 5.90 -26.68
N ALA A 96 17.35 5.16 -27.73
CA ALA A 96 16.38 4.58 -28.66
C ALA A 96 15.72 3.31 -28.10
N VAL A 97 16.39 2.59 -27.17
CA VAL A 97 15.86 1.39 -26.51
C VAL A 97 15.05 1.75 -25.26
N GLY A 98 15.39 2.86 -24.58
CA GLY A 98 14.64 3.39 -23.45
C GLY A 98 13.20 3.78 -23.80
N ASP A 99 13.02 4.49 -24.91
CA ASP A 99 11.69 4.93 -25.38
C ASP A 99 10.81 3.77 -25.88
N VAL A 100 11.41 2.63 -26.29
CA VAL A 100 10.65 1.45 -26.75
C VAL A 100 10.33 0.52 -25.58
N ALA A 101 11.18 0.47 -24.54
CA ALA A 101 10.94 -0.32 -23.34
C ALA A 101 9.87 0.32 -22.42
N ASP A 102 9.78 1.65 -22.41
CA ASP A 102 8.75 2.40 -21.66
C ASP A 102 7.34 2.23 -22.26
N GLY A 103 7.25 1.87 -23.53
CA GLY A 103 5.99 1.61 -24.25
C GLY A 103 5.52 0.15 -24.25
N MET A 104 6.39 -0.82 -23.92
CA MET A 104 6.08 -2.26 -24.01
C MET A 104 5.91 -2.98 -22.66
N ILE A 105 6.37 -2.39 -21.57
CA ILE A 105 6.14 -2.92 -20.22
C ILE A 105 5.50 -1.78 -19.46
N GLY A 106 4.17 -1.75 -19.35
CA GLY A 106 3.35 -0.74 -18.70
C GLY A 106 4.13 0.17 -17.76
N GLY A 107 4.78 1.21 -18.33
CA GLY A 107 5.83 2.01 -17.69
C GLY A 107 5.33 2.82 -16.53
N VAL A 108 5.31 2.20 -15.37
CA VAL A 108 5.21 2.92 -14.11
C VAL A 108 6.63 3.32 -13.73
N THR A 109 6.95 4.62 -13.76
CA THR A 109 8.24 5.09 -13.25
C THR A 109 8.41 4.62 -11.81
N PRO A 110 9.64 4.34 -11.35
CA PRO A 110 9.88 3.81 -10.00
C PRO A 110 9.25 4.64 -8.88
N GLU A 111 9.22 5.96 -9.03
CA GLU A 111 8.55 6.85 -8.08
C GLU A 111 7.03 6.63 -8.09
N LYS A 112 6.41 6.43 -9.25
CA LYS A 112 5.02 5.99 -9.36
C LYS A 112 4.82 4.58 -8.82
N ALA A 113 5.85 3.73 -8.88
CA ALA A 113 5.77 2.36 -8.37
C ALA A 113 5.61 2.29 -6.85
N ILE A 114 6.12 3.25 -6.11
CA ILE A 114 6.00 3.34 -4.65
C ILE A 114 4.92 4.32 -4.19
N GLU A 115 4.49 5.25 -5.06
CA GLU A 115 3.44 6.22 -4.71
C GLU A 115 2.12 5.50 -4.41
N GLY A 116 1.64 5.64 -3.17
CA GLY A 116 0.41 5.01 -2.72
C GLY A 116 0.46 3.49 -2.55
N ALA A 117 1.63 2.87 -2.71
CA ALA A 117 1.82 1.45 -2.48
C ALA A 117 1.75 1.10 -0.99
N ILE A 118 1.14 -0.03 -0.68
CA ILE A 118 1.02 -0.59 0.66
C ILE A 118 1.68 -1.97 0.65
N VAL A 119 2.39 -2.28 1.72
CA VAL A 119 3.05 -3.57 1.91
C VAL A 119 2.00 -4.66 2.12
N ARG A 120 1.98 -5.66 1.24
CA ARG A 120 1.09 -6.82 1.30
C ARG A 120 1.70 -8.00 2.07
N ASP A 121 2.99 -8.24 1.84
CA ASP A 121 3.76 -9.27 2.53
C ASP A 121 4.98 -8.63 3.20
N PRO A 122 5.43 -9.08 4.38
CA PRO A 122 6.54 -8.46 5.08
C PRO A 122 7.80 -8.39 4.22
N ILE A 123 8.54 -7.29 4.33
CA ILE A 123 9.79 -7.06 3.60
C ILE A 123 10.85 -6.73 4.64
N LEU A 124 11.96 -7.46 4.60
CA LEU A 124 13.08 -7.24 5.52
C LEU A 124 14.00 -6.12 5.00
N ALA A 125 14.72 -5.50 5.93
CA ALA A 125 15.76 -4.53 5.57
C ALA A 125 16.79 -5.17 4.62
N GLY A 126 17.12 -4.47 3.54
CA GLY A 126 18.01 -4.97 2.48
C GLY A 126 17.35 -5.91 1.47
N GLU A 127 16.08 -6.24 1.61
CA GLU A 127 15.37 -7.10 0.66
C GLU A 127 14.90 -6.30 -0.56
N PRO A 128 15.02 -6.87 -1.80
CA PRO A 128 14.46 -6.27 -3.00
C PRO A 128 12.94 -6.21 -2.94
N ILE A 129 12.39 -5.04 -3.25
CA ILE A 129 10.94 -4.87 -3.32
C ILE A 129 10.42 -5.48 -4.62
N THR A 130 9.48 -6.39 -4.48
CA THR A 130 8.83 -7.03 -5.63
C THR A 130 7.41 -6.49 -5.82
N SER A 131 6.94 -6.48 -7.06
CA SER A 131 5.56 -6.12 -7.40
C SER A 131 4.51 -7.00 -6.72
N ARG A 132 4.90 -8.22 -6.28
CA ARG A 132 4.01 -9.15 -5.57
C ARG A 132 3.85 -8.82 -4.08
N LYS A 133 4.85 -8.18 -3.47
CA LYS A 133 4.85 -7.84 -2.04
C LYS A 133 4.19 -6.49 -1.72
N ILE A 134 3.82 -5.75 -2.74
CA ILE A 134 3.12 -4.46 -2.62
C ILE A 134 1.81 -4.48 -3.38
N VAL A 135 0.89 -3.62 -2.99
CA VAL A 135 -0.41 -3.43 -3.67
C VAL A 135 -0.75 -1.95 -3.67
N ARG A 136 -1.42 -1.47 -4.72
CA ARG A 136 -1.87 -0.07 -4.85
C ARG A 136 -3.37 0.03 -4.83
N GLY A 137 -3.86 1.23 -4.59
CA GLY A 137 -5.28 1.54 -4.70
C GLY A 137 -5.84 1.11 -6.06
N GLY A 138 -6.98 0.43 -6.05
CA GLY A 138 -7.62 -0.13 -7.26
C GLY A 138 -7.10 -1.50 -7.70
N GLU A 139 -5.98 -1.99 -7.16
CA GLU A 139 -5.48 -3.34 -7.45
C GLU A 139 -6.18 -4.40 -6.59
N GLY A 140 -6.23 -5.64 -7.12
CA GLY A 140 -6.81 -6.78 -6.39
C GLY A 140 -6.08 -7.04 -5.07
N GLY A 141 -6.84 -7.17 -3.97
CA GLY A 141 -6.30 -7.40 -2.63
C GLY A 141 -5.99 -6.13 -1.83
N TYR A 142 -6.09 -4.92 -2.41
CA TYR A 142 -5.85 -3.67 -1.69
C TYR A 142 -6.70 -3.55 -0.42
N LEU A 143 -8.01 -3.77 -0.52
CA LEU A 143 -8.91 -3.64 0.63
C LEU A 143 -8.58 -4.61 1.77
N SER A 144 -8.14 -5.84 1.46
CA SER A 144 -7.79 -6.82 2.49
C SER A 144 -6.55 -6.44 3.29
N VAL A 145 -5.67 -5.63 2.70
CA VAL A 145 -4.45 -5.12 3.37
C VAL A 145 -4.73 -3.84 4.16
N VAL A 146 -5.64 -2.98 3.68
CA VAL A 146 -6.00 -1.71 4.33
C VAL A 146 -6.94 -1.90 5.50
N LEU A 147 -7.68 -3.01 5.56
CA LEU A 147 -8.58 -3.34 6.65
C LEU A 147 -7.83 -3.46 7.97
N SER A 148 -8.36 -2.82 9.01
CA SER A 148 -7.85 -3.00 10.37
C SER A 148 -8.08 -4.46 10.84
N PRO A 149 -7.17 -5.03 11.65
CA PRO A 149 -7.34 -6.37 12.19
C PRO A 149 -8.73 -6.54 12.85
N GLY A 150 -9.43 -7.62 12.48
CA GLY A 150 -10.76 -7.90 12.99
C GLY A 150 -11.91 -7.17 12.30
N LYS A 151 -11.65 -6.24 11.39
CA LYS A 151 -12.67 -5.54 10.60
C LYS A 151 -12.93 -6.24 9.25
N ARG A 152 -14.03 -5.91 8.60
CA ARG A 152 -14.51 -6.41 7.31
C ARG A 152 -14.90 -5.24 6.43
N ALA A 153 -14.84 -5.44 5.12
CA ALA A 153 -15.37 -4.51 4.14
C ALA A 153 -16.80 -4.93 3.75
N MET A 154 -17.74 -4.01 3.83
CA MET A 154 -19.13 -4.25 3.42
C MET A 154 -19.62 -3.12 2.52
N ALA A 155 -20.16 -3.46 1.35
CA ALA A 155 -20.71 -2.50 0.42
C ALA A 155 -22.19 -2.23 0.71
N VAL A 156 -22.56 -0.95 0.67
CA VAL A 156 -23.95 -0.47 0.75
C VAL A 156 -24.29 0.33 -0.50
N PRO A 157 -25.51 0.21 -1.04
CA PRO A 157 -25.94 1.07 -2.14
C PRO A 157 -26.13 2.49 -1.60
N VAL A 158 -25.68 3.46 -2.39
CA VAL A 158 -25.83 4.89 -2.10
C VAL A 158 -26.23 5.65 -3.36
N THR A 159 -26.74 6.84 -3.17
CA THR A 159 -27.04 7.83 -4.21
C THR A 159 -26.41 9.14 -3.83
N SER A 160 -26.39 10.12 -4.71
CA SER A 160 -25.93 11.47 -4.37
C SER A 160 -26.69 12.05 -3.16
N GLU A 161 -27.98 11.76 -3.05
CA GLU A 161 -28.82 12.20 -1.92
C GLU A 161 -28.41 11.52 -0.60
N THR A 162 -28.21 10.20 -0.63
CA THR A 162 -27.88 9.40 0.57
C THR A 162 -26.40 9.41 0.94
N ALA A 163 -25.55 10.01 0.11
CA ALA A 163 -24.09 10.15 0.33
C ALA A 163 -23.68 11.64 0.34
N VAL A 164 -24.45 12.48 1.01
CA VAL A 164 -24.11 13.90 1.25
C VAL A 164 -23.76 14.65 -0.05
N GLY A 165 -24.57 14.47 -1.11
CA GLY A 165 -24.30 15.13 -2.39
C GLY A 165 -23.04 14.69 -3.12
N GLY A 166 -22.43 13.56 -2.74
CA GLY A 166 -21.17 13.07 -3.29
C GLY A 166 -19.92 13.67 -2.63
N PHE A 167 -20.06 14.36 -1.49
CA PHE A 167 -18.93 14.92 -0.75
C PHE A 167 -18.22 13.90 0.16
N VAL A 168 -18.77 12.72 0.34
CA VAL A 168 -18.11 11.63 1.04
C VAL A 168 -16.95 11.11 0.17
N LEU A 169 -15.76 10.98 0.75
CA LEU A 169 -14.57 10.51 0.05
C LEU A 169 -14.01 9.24 0.74
N PRO A 170 -13.25 8.41 0.00
CA PRO A 170 -12.49 7.32 0.62
C PRO A 170 -11.55 7.86 1.72
N GLY A 171 -11.61 7.25 2.90
CA GLY A 171 -10.91 7.69 4.10
C GLY A 171 -11.75 8.46 5.11
N ASP A 172 -12.87 9.02 4.69
CA ASP A 172 -13.78 9.75 5.57
C ASP A 172 -14.46 8.84 6.60
N ARG A 173 -14.98 9.47 7.65
CA ARG A 173 -15.80 8.83 8.67
C ARG A 173 -17.24 9.28 8.56
N VAL A 174 -18.14 8.30 8.62
CA VAL A 174 -19.59 8.51 8.47
C VAL A 174 -20.34 7.80 9.57
N ASP A 175 -21.52 8.33 9.85
CA ASP A 175 -22.55 7.61 10.59
C ASP A 175 -23.57 7.03 9.59
N VAL A 176 -24.13 5.86 9.88
CA VAL A 176 -25.08 5.18 9.02
C VAL A 176 -26.46 5.27 9.63
N LEU A 177 -27.34 5.97 8.94
CA LEU A 177 -28.77 6.07 9.27
C LEU A 177 -29.57 5.11 8.41
N GLN A 178 -30.60 4.52 9.03
CA GLN A 178 -31.63 3.77 8.31
C GLN A 178 -32.98 4.47 8.52
N THR A 179 -33.73 4.61 7.44
CA THR A 179 -35.10 5.10 7.48
C THR A 179 -36.04 3.92 7.20
N HIS A 180 -36.99 3.69 8.07
CA HIS A 180 -38.00 2.64 7.92
C HIS A 180 -39.39 3.09 8.41
N GLU A 181 -40.42 2.38 7.96
CA GLU A 181 -41.76 2.62 8.45
C GLU A 181 -41.91 2.03 9.89
N GLY A 182 -42.18 2.88 10.83
CA GLY A 182 -42.43 2.48 12.22
C GLY A 182 -43.84 1.96 12.44
N PRO A 183 -44.09 1.22 13.55
CA PRO A 183 -45.45 0.81 13.95
C PRO A 183 -46.30 2.05 14.17
N SER A 184 -47.44 2.09 13.50
CA SER A 184 -48.45 3.12 13.74
C SER A 184 -49.00 2.99 15.18
N GLY A 185 -48.57 3.87 16.07
CA GLY A 185 -49.07 3.95 17.43
C GLY A 185 -50.37 4.77 17.51
N GLY A 186 -51.47 4.18 17.11
CA GLY A 186 -52.78 4.81 17.23
C GLY A 186 -53.85 3.75 17.40
N GLU A 187 -54.37 3.53 18.64
CA GLU A 187 -55.67 2.94 18.87
C GLU A 187 -56.74 3.94 18.41
N GLY A 188 -57.13 3.82 17.13
CA GLY A 188 -58.19 4.63 16.52
C GLY A 188 -58.46 4.10 15.10
N GLU A 189 -59.71 3.59 14.88
CA GLU A 189 -60.23 3.24 13.54
C GLU A 189 -60.22 4.47 12.63
N GLY A 190 -59.18 4.63 11.83
CA GLY A 190 -59.06 5.66 10.81
C GLY A 190 -57.64 5.73 10.29
N ALA A 191 -57.43 5.32 9.05
CA ALA A 191 -56.25 5.41 8.23
C ALA A 191 -54.94 5.58 9.01
N ALA A 192 -54.27 4.45 9.30
CA ALA A 192 -52.95 4.42 10.01
C ALA A 192 -51.98 5.31 9.24
N ALA A 193 -51.69 6.48 9.77
CA ALA A 193 -50.66 7.34 9.25
C ALA A 193 -49.32 6.61 9.37
N LYS A 194 -48.67 6.30 8.23
CA LYS A 194 -47.35 5.67 8.23
C LYS A 194 -46.37 6.61 8.91
N THR A 195 -45.86 6.22 10.05
CA THR A 195 -44.85 6.96 10.79
C THR A 195 -43.48 6.55 10.23
N VAL A 196 -42.71 7.50 9.71
CA VAL A 196 -41.33 7.27 9.26
C VAL A 196 -40.43 7.48 10.47
N VAL A 197 -39.62 6.46 10.76
CA VAL A 197 -38.61 6.48 11.82
C VAL A 197 -37.23 6.40 11.21
N ALA A 198 -36.30 7.18 11.73
CA ALA A 198 -34.91 7.14 11.35
C ALA A 198 -34.04 6.71 12.55
N ASP A 199 -33.35 5.60 12.41
CA ASP A 199 -32.44 5.06 13.42
C ASP A 199 -30.98 5.15 12.99
N THR A 200 -30.11 5.59 13.89
CA THR A 200 -28.66 5.48 13.67
C THR A 200 -28.24 4.03 13.94
N ILE A 201 -27.79 3.35 12.90
CA ILE A 201 -27.40 1.94 12.98
C ILE A 201 -25.94 1.81 13.37
N LEU A 202 -25.05 2.58 12.73
CA LEU A 202 -23.62 2.58 12.99
C LEU A 202 -23.10 4.00 13.13
N GLN A 203 -22.07 4.17 13.96
CA GLN A 203 -21.41 5.45 14.18
C GLN A 203 -19.92 5.34 13.93
N ASN A 204 -19.32 6.42 13.41
CA ASN A 204 -17.89 6.57 13.22
C ASN A 204 -17.25 5.45 12.36
N VAL A 205 -17.92 5.09 11.27
CA VAL A 205 -17.49 4.05 10.34
C VAL A 205 -16.60 4.66 9.25
N ARG A 206 -15.47 4.03 8.96
CA ARG A 206 -14.57 4.49 7.90
C ARG A 206 -15.07 4.03 6.52
N VAL A 207 -15.08 4.96 5.58
CA VAL A 207 -15.32 4.68 4.15
C VAL A 207 -14.01 4.21 3.53
N LEU A 208 -13.99 3.01 2.98
CA LEU A 208 -12.81 2.41 2.33
C LEU A 208 -12.74 2.74 0.85
N ALA A 209 -13.89 2.74 0.19
CA ALA A 209 -14.00 2.96 -1.24
C ALA A 209 -15.39 3.48 -1.62
N LEU A 210 -15.45 4.21 -2.73
CA LEU A 210 -16.67 4.57 -3.43
C LEU A 210 -16.62 3.94 -4.82
N ASP A 211 -17.61 3.10 -5.13
CA ASP A 211 -17.57 2.16 -6.26
C ASP A 211 -16.26 1.37 -6.27
N GLN A 212 -15.42 1.54 -7.27
CA GLN A 212 -14.10 0.90 -7.37
C GLN A 212 -12.95 1.85 -7.00
N SER A 213 -13.24 3.11 -6.65
CA SER A 213 -12.23 4.10 -6.25
C SER A 213 -11.90 3.97 -4.77
N THR A 214 -10.65 3.67 -4.45
CA THR A 214 -10.11 3.54 -3.09
C THR A 214 -9.31 4.76 -2.64
N THR A 215 -9.08 5.70 -3.56
CA THR A 215 -8.40 6.98 -3.31
C THR A 215 -9.18 8.10 -3.96
N ALA A 216 -9.29 9.23 -3.28
CA ALA A 216 -9.79 10.44 -3.92
C ALA A 216 -8.74 10.91 -4.94
N GLU A 217 -9.16 11.20 -6.17
CA GLU A 217 -8.29 11.88 -7.12
C GLU A 217 -7.89 13.25 -6.55
N LYS A 218 -6.65 13.68 -6.82
CA LYS A 218 -6.07 14.91 -6.22
C LYS A 218 -6.92 16.16 -6.43
N ASP A 219 -7.75 16.17 -7.48
CA ASP A 219 -8.62 17.30 -7.85
C ASP A 219 -10.12 17.00 -7.70
N ALA A 220 -10.50 15.79 -7.30
CA ALA A 220 -11.90 15.42 -7.12
C ALA A 220 -12.45 16.02 -5.83
N LYS A 221 -13.36 16.99 -5.97
CA LYS A 221 -14.08 17.60 -4.84
C LYS A 221 -15.33 16.79 -4.44
N THR A 222 -15.88 16.01 -5.37
CA THR A 222 -17.08 15.21 -5.19
C THR A 222 -16.96 13.92 -6.02
N ILE A 223 -17.51 12.82 -5.50
CA ILE A 223 -17.61 11.55 -6.21
C ILE A 223 -19.08 11.12 -6.19
N VAL A 224 -19.69 11.01 -7.37
CA VAL A 224 -21.02 10.42 -7.52
C VAL A 224 -20.83 8.92 -7.64
N ALA A 225 -21.20 8.18 -6.59
CA ALA A 225 -21.03 6.74 -6.51
C ALA A 225 -22.38 6.04 -6.34
N ALA A 226 -22.47 4.81 -6.83
CA ALA A 226 -23.63 3.93 -6.63
C ALA A 226 -23.45 3.01 -5.41
N THR A 227 -22.22 2.78 -4.97
CA THR A 227 -21.90 1.95 -3.81
C THR A 227 -20.82 2.61 -2.93
N ALA A 228 -20.98 2.50 -1.62
CA ALA A 228 -19.95 2.85 -0.64
C ALA A 228 -19.49 1.59 0.09
N THR A 229 -18.18 1.38 0.17
CA THR A 229 -17.59 0.27 0.93
C THR A 229 -17.14 0.77 2.29
N LEU A 230 -17.71 0.20 3.35
CA LEU A 230 -17.52 0.59 4.74
C LEU A 230 -16.68 -0.43 5.49
N GLU A 231 -15.84 0.03 6.43
CA GLU A 231 -15.06 -0.79 7.35
C GLU A 231 -15.87 -1.08 8.63
N VAL A 232 -16.34 -2.30 8.78
CA VAL A 232 -17.24 -2.69 9.88
C VAL A 232 -16.69 -3.88 10.67
N GLY A 233 -17.01 -3.95 11.96
CA GLY A 233 -16.79 -5.15 12.75
C GLY A 233 -17.81 -6.25 12.41
N PRO A 234 -17.61 -7.51 12.87
CA PRO A 234 -18.53 -8.61 12.58
C PRO A 234 -19.98 -8.34 13.00
N ILE A 235 -20.18 -7.86 14.23
CA ILE A 235 -21.52 -7.56 14.79
C ILE A 235 -22.12 -6.35 14.05
N GLU A 236 -21.30 -5.35 13.76
CA GLU A 236 -21.69 -4.17 12.97
C GLU A 236 -22.13 -4.56 11.55
N ALA A 237 -21.45 -5.52 10.93
CA ALA A 237 -21.81 -6.04 9.61
C ALA A 237 -23.18 -6.72 9.61
N GLU A 238 -23.50 -7.49 10.67
CA GLU A 238 -24.82 -8.12 10.82
C GLU A 238 -25.94 -7.08 10.99
N ALA A 239 -25.68 -6.04 11.80
CA ALA A 239 -26.63 -4.93 11.98
C ALA A 239 -26.85 -4.19 10.66
N LEU A 240 -25.78 -3.90 9.94
CA LEU A 240 -25.83 -3.22 8.63
C LEU A 240 -26.54 -4.07 7.58
N ALA A 241 -26.35 -5.39 7.57
CA ALA A 241 -27.04 -6.31 6.68
C ALA A 241 -28.55 -6.29 6.91
N ARG A 242 -28.98 -6.32 8.18
CA ARG A 242 -30.39 -6.21 8.57
C ARG A 242 -31.00 -4.86 8.17
N ALA A 243 -30.27 -3.77 8.45
CA ALA A 243 -30.69 -2.43 8.08
C ALA A 243 -30.88 -2.29 6.57
N LYS A 244 -29.91 -2.75 5.79
CA LYS A 244 -29.96 -2.74 4.34
C LYS A 244 -31.15 -3.56 3.77
N ALA A 245 -31.52 -4.66 4.42
CA ALA A 245 -32.68 -5.46 4.03
C ALA A 245 -34.02 -4.80 4.40
N ALA A 246 -34.04 -3.99 5.44
CA ALA A 246 -35.26 -3.33 5.93
C ALA A 246 -35.57 -2.00 5.20
N GLY A 247 -34.57 -1.35 4.57
CA GLY A 247 -34.80 -0.10 3.85
C GLY A 247 -33.53 0.60 3.38
N PRO A 248 -33.69 1.77 2.79
CA PRO A 248 -32.55 2.57 2.34
C PRO A 248 -31.70 3.03 3.54
N VAL A 249 -30.37 3.08 3.31
CA VAL A 249 -29.41 3.61 4.27
C VAL A 249 -28.88 4.95 3.77
N THR A 250 -28.66 5.88 4.69
CA THR A 250 -28.11 7.21 4.42
C THR A 250 -26.82 7.37 5.19
N LEU A 251 -25.80 7.89 4.53
CA LEU A 251 -24.51 8.21 5.14
C LEU A 251 -24.53 9.66 5.61
N ILE A 252 -24.09 9.89 6.82
CA ILE A 252 -23.90 11.24 7.40
C ILE A 252 -22.42 11.45 7.60
N LEU A 253 -21.87 12.48 6.95
CA LEU A 253 -20.46 12.80 7.06
C LEU A 253 -20.14 13.37 8.45
N ARG A 254 -19.07 12.84 9.06
CA ARG A 254 -18.61 13.24 10.37
C ARG A 254 -17.53 14.29 10.28
N ALA A 255 -17.56 15.28 11.16
CA ALA A 255 -16.50 16.29 11.23
C ALA A 255 -15.18 15.69 11.69
N TYR A 256 -14.05 16.17 11.17
CA TYR A 256 -12.71 15.75 11.59
C TYR A 256 -12.44 15.95 13.08
N THR A 257 -13.07 16.96 13.69
CA THR A 257 -12.95 17.26 15.12
C THR A 257 -13.68 16.24 16.00
N ASP A 258 -14.58 15.42 15.44
CA ASP A 258 -15.42 14.46 16.16
C ASP A 258 -14.99 13.00 15.90
N LEU A 259 -13.76 12.76 15.46
CA LEU A 259 -13.26 11.40 15.22
C LEU A 259 -13.07 10.58 16.49
N GLY A 260 -12.93 11.24 17.66
CA GLY A 260 -12.87 10.61 18.98
C GLY A 260 -14.22 10.31 19.62
N GLY A 261 -15.32 10.66 18.96
CA GLY A 261 -16.68 10.45 19.45
C GLY A 261 -17.12 8.97 19.45
N PRO A 262 -18.39 8.70 19.80
CA PRO A 262 -18.91 7.34 19.86
C PRO A 262 -18.73 6.60 18.54
N SER A 263 -18.41 5.32 18.62
CA SER A 263 -18.21 4.45 17.46
C SER A 263 -18.85 3.08 17.68
N GLY A 264 -19.17 2.39 16.59
CA GLY A 264 -19.80 1.08 16.61
C GLY A 264 -21.30 1.15 16.40
N LEU A 265 -22.04 0.27 17.08
CA LEU A 265 -23.52 0.25 16.98
C LEU A 265 -24.12 1.54 17.52
N GLY A 266 -25.08 2.11 16.77
CA GLY A 266 -25.86 3.25 17.22
C GLY A 266 -26.67 2.88 18.47
N VAL A 267 -26.62 3.77 19.46
CA VAL A 267 -27.49 3.61 20.64
C VAL A 267 -28.89 4.06 20.23
N ARG A 268 -29.84 3.13 20.21
CA ARG A 268 -31.24 3.52 20.15
C ARG A 268 -31.56 4.24 21.45
N SER A 269 -31.72 5.53 21.41
CA SER A 269 -32.40 6.25 22.50
C SER A 269 -33.86 5.82 22.45
N GLN A 270 -34.19 4.71 23.10
CA GLN A 270 -35.58 4.45 23.50
C GLN A 270 -35.87 5.43 24.64
N GLU A 271 -36.17 6.64 24.29
CA GLU A 271 -36.91 7.50 25.21
C GLU A 271 -38.29 6.85 25.38
N SER A 272 -38.39 5.93 26.31
CA SER A 272 -39.68 5.46 26.75
C SER A 272 -40.31 6.58 27.57
N ASN A 273 -41.06 7.46 26.93
CA ASN A 273 -41.86 8.51 27.58
C ASN A 273 -43.01 7.93 28.43
N VAL A 274 -42.88 6.67 28.84
CA VAL A 274 -43.90 5.98 29.60
C VAL A 274 -43.35 5.54 30.95
N VAL A 275 -43.81 6.16 32.02
CA VAL A 275 -43.54 5.72 33.39
C VAL A 275 -44.65 4.75 33.81
N ARG A 276 -44.27 3.51 34.10
CA ARG A 276 -45.19 2.53 34.69
C ARG A 276 -45.25 2.73 36.20
N VAL A 277 -46.40 3.12 36.67
CA VAL A 277 -46.68 3.29 38.12
C VAL A 277 -47.47 2.11 38.61
N ASN A 278 -46.93 1.33 39.56
CA ASN A 278 -47.65 0.26 40.26
C ASN A 278 -48.20 0.79 41.58
N ARG A 279 -49.51 0.87 41.71
CA ARG A 279 -50.20 1.19 42.97
C ARG A 279 -51.23 0.10 43.31
N GLY A 280 -51.08 -0.56 44.45
CA GLY A 280 -52.07 -1.51 44.94
C GLY A 280 -52.33 -2.70 44.01
N GLY A 281 -51.35 -3.19 43.28
CA GLY A 281 -51.47 -4.32 42.33
C GLY A 281 -52.03 -3.94 40.96
N GLN A 282 -52.28 -2.66 40.68
CA GLN A 282 -52.65 -2.17 39.35
C GLN A 282 -51.50 -1.39 38.72
N THR A 283 -51.18 -1.75 37.50
CA THR A 283 -50.17 -1.06 36.69
C THR A 283 -50.85 -0.03 35.82
N SER A 284 -50.53 1.25 35.99
CA SER A 284 -50.92 2.31 35.07
C SER A 284 -49.72 2.87 34.34
N SER A 285 -49.84 3.09 33.04
CA SER A 285 -48.82 3.70 32.20
C SER A 285 -49.12 5.18 32.01
N ILE A 286 -48.22 6.06 32.43
CA ILE A 286 -48.38 7.50 32.27
C ILE A 286 -47.37 7.95 31.22
N ALA A 287 -47.85 8.48 30.11
CA ALA A 287 -46.97 9.13 29.11
C ALA A 287 -46.45 10.45 29.69
N VAL A 288 -45.15 10.59 29.84
CA VAL A 288 -44.52 11.83 30.27
C VAL A 288 -44.09 12.57 28.99
N ARG A 289 -44.66 13.72 28.71
CA ARG A 289 -44.17 14.64 27.67
C ARG A 289 -42.93 15.33 28.21
N PRO A 290 -41.83 15.45 27.36
CA PRO A 290 -40.68 16.25 27.72
C PRO A 290 -41.02 17.72 27.83
#